data_0bb6567abb670e72b4adb33e895a16fd
#
_entry.id   0bb6567abb670e72b4adb33e895a16fd
#
_cell.length_a   1.000
_cell.length_b   1.000
_cell.length_c   1.000
_cell.angle_alpha   90.00
_cell.angle_beta   90.00
_cell.angle_gamma   90.00
#
_symmetry.space_group_name_H-M   'P 1'
#
loop_
_entity.id
_entity.type
_entity.pdbx_description
1 polymer ?
#
loop_
_entity_poly.entity_id
_entity_poly.type
_entity_poly.pdbx_seq_one_letter_code
_entity_poly.pdbx_strand_id
1 'polypeptide(L)'
;MALFNIFKKKKEEAGPEEQVSRQQELNEGLKKTKEGIFGKLARAVAGRSQVDEAMLDDLEEVLITSDVGVDTTVKIIRNIEARVARDKYMNSGELKSILREEISALLQQSDSRRDSFGLDVKEGAPYVVMVVGVNGVGKTTTIGKLAAQLVRAGKKVYIGAADTFRAAAIDQLQVWADRAGATMIKQEMGADPASVAFDTLKSAVANGADVVLIDTAGRLHNKVGLMNELTKIRNVMAKVIPDAPHEVMLVLDGSTGQNAFEQARQFTD
;
A
#
# COMPACT_ATOMS: atom_id res chain seq x y z
N MET A 1 -15.58 -7.93 -8.41
CA MET A 1 -16.54 -7.13 -7.60
C MET A 1 -16.64 -7.53 -6.12
N ALA A 2 -15.78 -8.41 -5.57
CA ALA A 2 -16.04 -8.97 -4.24
C ALA A 2 -15.30 -8.31 -3.07
N LEU A 3 -14.00 -8.08 -3.09
CA LEU A 3 -13.29 -7.54 -1.92
C LEU A 3 -13.61 -6.06 -1.66
N PHE A 4 -13.64 -5.22 -2.69
CA PHE A 4 -13.95 -3.80 -2.52
C PHE A 4 -15.44 -3.55 -2.26
N ASN A 5 -16.33 -4.38 -2.82
CA ASN A 5 -17.75 -4.32 -2.47
C ASN A 5 -18.05 -4.81 -1.04
N ILE A 6 -17.26 -5.75 -0.51
CA ILE A 6 -17.32 -6.15 0.89
C ILE A 6 -16.97 -4.96 1.79
N PHE A 7 -15.92 -4.19 1.43
CA PHE A 7 -15.52 -2.97 2.17
C PHE A 7 -16.50 -1.80 1.93
N LYS A 8 -17.06 -1.66 0.72
CA LYS A 8 -18.03 -0.62 0.38
C LYS A 8 -19.38 -0.84 1.05
N LYS A 9 -19.87 -2.10 1.11
CA LYS A 9 -21.12 -2.42 1.78
C LYS A 9 -21.10 -2.13 3.29
N LYS A 10 -19.93 -2.34 3.93
CA LYS A 10 -19.75 -1.99 5.36
C LYS A 10 -19.57 -0.48 5.59
N LYS A 11 -19.18 0.30 4.57
CA LYS A 11 -19.08 1.76 4.64
C LYS A 11 -20.46 2.45 4.56
N GLU A 12 -21.41 1.81 3.91
CA GLU A 12 -22.81 2.28 3.83
C GLU A 12 -23.63 1.89 5.10
N GLU A 13 -23.20 0.86 5.84
CA GLU A 13 -23.84 0.43 7.08
C GLU A 13 -23.27 1.09 8.35
N ALA A 14 -22.16 1.81 8.26
CA ALA A 14 -21.61 2.57 9.38
C ALA A 14 -22.48 3.80 9.65
N GLY A 15 -23.12 3.83 10.80
CA GLY A 15 -23.97 4.97 11.21
C GLY A 15 -23.19 6.28 11.24
N PRO A 16 -23.90 7.44 11.20
CA PRO A 16 -23.27 8.76 11.19
C PRO A 16 -22.24 8.96 12.30
N GLU A 17 -22.48 8.41 13.49
CA GLU A 17 -21.58 8.50 14.64
C GLU A 17 -20.28 7.71 14.46
N GLU A 18 -20.33 6.54 13.83
CA GLU A 18 -19.14 5.71 13.57
C GLU A 18 -18.28 6.33 12.46
N GLN A 19 -18.90 7.01 11.49
CA GLN A 19 -18.18 7.75 10.45
C GLN A 19 -17.45 8.97 11.04
N VAL A 20 -18.11 9.69 11.97
CA VAL A 20 -17.52 10.85 12.68
C VAL A 20 -16.36 10.38 13.57
N SER A 21 -16.51 9.29 14.32
CA SER A 21 -15.44 8.72 15.14
C SER A 21 -14.21 8.33 14.31
N ARG A 22 -14.41 7.63 13.20
CA ARG A 22 -13.31 7.25 12.28
C ARG A 22 -12.63 8.46 11.66
N GLN A 23 -13.39 9.50 11.33
CA GLN A 23 -12.84 10.75 10.81
C GLN A 23 -12.00 11.47 11.86
N GLN A 24 -12.41 11.44 13.13
CA GLN A 24 -11.66 11.99 14.25
C GLN A 24 -10.37 11.23 14.49
N GLU A 25 -10.40 9.90 14.57
CA GLU A 25 -9.19 9.06 14.70
C GLU A 25 -8.20 9.29 13.54
N LEU A 26 -8.69 9.39 12.32
CA LEU A 26 -7.87 9.71 11.15
C LEU A 26 -7.25 11.10 11.26
N ASN A 27 -8.02 12.09 11.70
CA ASN A 27 -7.53 13.45 11.88
C ASN A 27 -6.48 13.56 13.00
N GLU A 28 -6.65 12.81 14.09
CA GLU A 28 -5.64 12.74 15.17
C GLU A 28 -4.37 12.05 14.69
N GLY A 29 -4.48 10.91 14.00
CA GLY A 29 -3.33 10.21 13.42
C GLY A 29 -2.54 11.05 12.41
N LEU A 30 -3.22 11.91 11.65
CA LEU A 30 -2.62 12.81 10.66
C LEU A 30 -2.19 14.16 11.24
N LYS A 31 -2.41 14.45 12.52
CA LYS A 31 -2.14 15.76 13.12
C LYS A 31 -0.68 16.17 12.97
N LYS A 32 0.27 15.28 13.28
CA LYS A 32 1.70 15.53 13.13
C LYS A 32 2.11 15.79 11.68
N THR A 33 1.54 15.06 10.72
CA THR A 33 1.79 15.26 9.29
C THR A 33 1.21 16.60 8.80
N LYS A 34 -0.02 16.94 9.24
CA LYS A 34 -0.63 18.24 8.94
C LYS A 34 0.18 19.41 9.49
N GLU A 35 0.64 19.31 10.73
CA GLU A 35 1.45 20.35 11.36
C GLU A 35 2.86 20.44 10.73
N GLY A 36 3.44 19.35 10.28
CA GLY A 36 4.74 19.31 9.62
C GLY A 36 4.74 19.93 8.24
N ILE A 37 4.08 19.30 7.28
CA ILE A 37 4.13 19.70 5.86
C ILE A 37 3.27 20.95 5.62
N PHE A 38 2.00 20.92 6.02
CA PHE A 38 1.10 22.05 5.80
C PHE A 38 1.46 23.29 6.62
N GLY A 39 2.09 23.09 7.79
CA GLY A 39 2.62 24.21 8.58
C GLY A 39 3.83 24.88 7.91
N LYS A 40 4.69 24.13 7.24
CA LYS A 40 5.80 24.67 6.44
C LYS A 40 5.27 25.40 5.19
N LEU A 41 4.36 24.76 4.43
CA LEU A 41 3.72 25.38 3.28
C LEU A 41 2.96 26.67 3.65
N ALA A 42 2.22 26.65 4.75
CA ALA A 42 1.51 27.85 5.22
C ALA A 42 2.47 28.98 5.60
N ARG A 43 3.65 28.68 6.14
CA ARG A 43 4.68 29.67 6.46
C ARG A 43 5.37 30.23 5.22
N ALA A 44 5.66 29.42 4.23
CA ALA A 44 6.24 29.85 2.95
C ALA A 44 5.31 30.88 2.23
N VAL A 45 4.00 30.78 2.44
CA VAL A 45 2.98 31.64 1.82
C VAL A 45 2.56 32.81 2.72
N ALA A 46 2.88 32.77 4.02
CA ALA A 46 2.38 33.75 4.99
C ALA A 46 3.01 35.13 4.78
N GLY A 47 2.16 36.16 4.77
CA GLY A 47 2.58 37.56 4.68
C GLY A 47 2.93 38.06 3.28
N ARG A 48 2.83 37.23 2.25
CA ARG A 48 3.04 37.61 0.86
C ARG A 48 1.72 38.00 0.20
N SER A 49 1.71 39.14 -0.51
CA SER A 49 0.52 39.67 -1.19
C SER A 49 0.40 39.22 -2.64
N GLN A 50 1.48 38.68 -3.21
CA GLN A 50 1.53 38.21 -4.60
C GLN A 50 2.35 36.92 -4.69
N VAL A 51 2.09 36.13 -5.72
CA VAL A 51 2.89 34.96 -6.06
C VAL A 51 4.02 35.43 -6.96
N ASP A 52 5.21 35.50 -6.39
CA ASP A 52 6.48 35.83 -7.08
C ASP A 52 7.38 34.59 -7.20
N GLU A 53 8.46 34.73 -7.99
CA GLU A 53 9.45 33.68 -8.21
C GLU A 53 10.05 33.17 -6.87
N ALA A 54 10.40 34.10 -5.98
CA ALA A 54 10.97 33.75 -4.68
C ALA A 54 10.00 32.93 -3.79
N MET A 55 8.69 33.13 -3.95
CA MET A 55 7.68 32.35 -3.24
C MET A 55 7.54 30.93 -3.84
N LEU A 56 7.67 30.81 -5.14
CA LEU A 56 7.66 29.52 -5.83
C LEU A 56 8.90 28.69 -5.47
N ASP A 57 10.07 29.34 -5.38
CA ASP A 57 11.30 28.72 -4.89
C ASP A 57 11.16 28.21 -3.45
N ASP A 58 10.59 29.02 -2.54
CA ASP A 58 10.32 28.61 -1.17
C ASP A 58 9.35 27.41 -1.10
N LEU A 59 8.34 27.36 -1.99
CA LEU A 59 7.42 26.24 -2.09
C LEU A 59 8.12 24.98 -2.62
N GLU A 60 8.98 25.14 -3.62
CA GLU A 60 9.79 24.05 -4.17
C GLU A 60 10.70 23.46 -3.08
N GLU A 61 11.42 24.29 -2.34
CA GLU A 61 12.27 23.87 -1.22
C GLU A 61 11.46 23.11 -0.15
N VAL A 62 10.27 23.60 0.21
CA VAL A 62 9.41 22.94 1.19
C VAL A 62 8.93 21.58 0.70
N LEU A 63 8.57 21.45 -0.57
CA LEU A 63 8.11 20.19 -1.16
C LEU A 63 9.26 19.17 -1.19
N ILE A 64 10.45 19.55 -1.66
CA ILE A 64 11.64 18.70 -1.73
C ILE A 64 12.09 18.28 -0.32
N THR A 65 12.16 19.20 0.62
CA THR A 65 12.56 18.91 2.02
C THR A 65 11.50 18.09 2.78
N SER A 66 10.31 17.98 2.23
CA SER A 66 9.23 17.11 2.73
C SER A 66 9.19 15.75 2.02
N ASP A 67 10.28 15.39 1.32
CA ASP A 67 10.46 14.12 0.60
C ASP A 67 9.47 13.91 -0.57
N VAL A 68 8.97 15.02 -1.14
CA VAL A 68 8.23 14.99 -2.41
C VAL A 68 9.23 14.86 -3.56
N GLY A 69 9.00 13.91 -4.48
CA GLY A 69 9.90 13.68 -5.60
C GLY A 69 10.11 14.92 -6.47
N VAL A 70 11.34 15.14 -6.95
CA VAL A 70 11.71 16.32 -7.77
C VAL A 70 10.78 16.49 -8.98
N ASP A 71 10.52 15.41 -9.74
CA ASP A 71 9.64 15.46 -10.91
C ASP A 71 8.21 15.89 -10.53
N THR A 72 7.71 15.41 -9.39
CA THR A 72 6.38 15.76 -8.88
C THR A 72 6.36 17.21 -8.41
N THR A 73 7.40 17.67 -7.72
CA THR A 73 7.56 19.05 -7.28
C THR A 73 7.57 20.00 -8.46
N VAL A 74 8.42 19.77 -9.46
CA VAL A 74 8.48 20.59 -10.69
C VAL A 74 7.11 20.63 -11.38
N LYS A 75 6.39 19.52 -11.44
CA LYS A 75 5.05 19.49 -12.04
C LYS A 75 4.06 20.34 -11.26
N ILE A 76 4.08 20.28 -9.92
CA ILE A 76 3.23 21.10 -9.06
C ILE A 76 3.53 22.58 -9.28
N ILE A 77 4.81 22.98 -9.24
CA ILE A 77 5.23 24.37 -9.39
C ILE A 77 4.80 24.91 -10.77
N ARG A 78 5.08 24.20 -11.87
CA ARG A 78 4.64 24.59 -13.22
C ARG A 78 3.13 24.76 -13.34
N ASN A 79 2.35 23.90 -12.72
CA ASN A 79 0.89 24.02 -12.75
C ASN A 79 0.43 25.26 -11.99
N ILE A 80 1.07 25.59 -10.85
CA ILE A 80 0.80 26.81 -10.09
C ILE A 80 1.15 28.05 -10.92
N GLU A 81 2.35 28.09 -11.52
CA GLU A 81 2.79 29.19 -12.40
C GLU A 81 1.79 29.43 -13.55
N ALA A 82 1.40 28.38 -14.27
CA ALA A 82 0.45 28.48 -15.37
C ALA A 82 -0.91 29.00 -14.89
N ARG A 83 -1.34 28.64 -13.70
CA ARG A 83 -2.60 29.08 -13.14
C ARG A 83 -2.55 30.53 -12.67
N VAL A 84 -1.44 30.94 -12.02
CA VAL A 84 -1.18 32.32 -11.62
C VAL A 84 -1.11 33.26 -12.83
N ALA A 85 -0.41 32.83 -13.90
CA ALA A 85 -0.32 33.60 -15.15
C ALA A 85 -1.69 33.81 -15.82
N ARG A 86 -2.59 32.83 -15.71
CA ARG A 86 -3.94 32.90 -16.28
C ARG A 86 -4.88 33.78 -15.48
N ASP A 87 -4.89 33.63 -14.17
CA ASP A 87 -5.93 34.18 -13.30
C ASP A 87 -5.57 35.57 -12.71
N LYS A 88 -4.42 36.15 -13.05
CA LYS A 88 -3.88 37.50 -12.84
C LYS A 88 -3.90 38.12 -11.43
N TYR A 89 -4.65 37.62 -10.47
CA TYR A 89 -4.71 38.14 -9.09
C TYR A 89 -4.84 36.97 -8.12
N MET A 90 -3.80 36.73 -7.32
CA MET A 90 -3.84 35.72 -6.27
C MET A 90 -3.28 36.26 -4.97
N ASN A 91 -4.13 36.19 -3.95
CA ASN A 91 -3.69 36.37 -2.57
C ASN A 91 -3.19 35.02 -2.00
N SER A 92 -2.50 35.08 -0.88
CA SER A 92 -1.95 33.89 -0.21
C SER A 92 -3.00 32.82 0.18
N GLY A 93 -4.25 33.20 0.34
CA GLY A 93 -5.37 32.30 0.64
C GLY A 93 -5.78 31.47 -0.59
N GLU A 94 -5.82 32.09 -1.75
CA GLU A 94 -6.11 31.45 -3.03
C GLU A 94 -5.01 30.49 -3.44
N LEU A 95 -3.74 30.84 -3.23
CA LEU A 95 -2.61 29.96 -3.51
C LEU A 95 -2.68 28.65 -2.70
N LYS A 96 -3.08 28.72 -1.42
CA LYS A 96 -3.28 27.53 -0.59
C LYS A 96 -4.40 26.62 -1.15
N SER A 97 -5.46 27.21 -1.70
CA SER A 97 -6.55 26.46 -2.36
C SER A 97 -6.04 25.77 -3.63
N ILE A 98 -5.29 26.51 -4.47
CA ILE A 98 -4.71 26.00 -5.70
C ILE A 98 -3.73 24.86 -5.43
N LEU A 99 -2.82 25.04 -4.49
CA LEU A 99 -1.88 23.98 -4.11
C LEU A 99 -2.62 22.69 -3.69
N ARG A 100 -3.69 22.85 -2.92
CA ARG A 100 -4.53 21.71 -2.52
C ARG A 100 -5.24 21.07 -3.72
N GLU A 101 -5.75 21.87 -4.64
CA GLU A 101 -6.43 21.40 -5.85
C GLU A 101 -5.45 20.68 -6.79
N GLU A 102 -4.26 21.23 -7.01
CA GLU A 102 -3.22 20.61 -7.86
C GLU A 102 -2.74 19.28 -7.29
N ILE A 103 -2.47 19.22 -5.98
CA ILE A 103 -2.10 17.95 -5.31
C ILE A 103 -3.25 16.93 -5.43
N SER A 104 -4.50 17.37 -5.21
CA SER A 104 -5.66 16.49 -5.34
C SER A 104 -5.84 15.99 -6.78
N ALA A 105 -5.64 16.85 -7.78
CA ALA A 105 -5.72 16.49 -9.19
C ALA A 105 -4.64 15.49 -9.59
N LEU A 106 -3.40 15.66 -9.10
CA LEU A 106 -2.32 14.71 -9.32
C LEU A 106 -2.62 13.34 -8.71
N LEU A 107 -3.14 13.30 -7.50
CA LEU A 107 -3.55 12.06 -6.85
C LEU A 107 -4.69 11.37 -7.61
N GLN A 108 -5.64 12.14 -8.16
CA GLN A 108 -6.74 11.60 -8.97
C GLN A 108 -6.28 11.10 -10.34
N GLN A 109 -5.31 11.77 -10.98
CA GLN A 109 -4.73 11.31 -12.25
C GLN A 109 -3.95 10.00 -12.10
N SER A 110 -3.30 9.82 -10.95
CA SER A 110 -2.61 8.58 -10.60
C SER A 110 -3.55 7.43 -10.23
N ASP A 111 -4.84 7.75 -10.06
CA ASP A 111 -5.86 6.79 -9.70
C ASP A 111 -6.27 5.94 -10.93
N SER A 112 -5.32 5.17 -11.44
CA SER A 112 -5.60 4.02 -12.28
C SER A 112 -6.24 2.94 -11.40
N ARG A 113 -7.43 3.27 -10.88
CA ARG A 113 -8.24 2.34 -10.12
C ARG A 113 -8.53 1.15 -10.99
N ARG A 114 -7.79 0.09 -10.79
CA ARG A 114 -8.44 -1.19 -10.91
C ARG A 114 -9.45 -1.21 -9.76
N ASP A 115 -10.67 -0.83 -10.06
CA ASP A 115 -11.79 -0.73 -9.11
C ASP A 115 -12.18 -2.08 -8.49
N SER A 116 -11.34 -3.09 -8.69
CA SER A 116 -11.63 -4.42 -8.21
C SER A 116 -10.33 -5.16 -7.89
N PHE A 117 -10.07 -5.40 -6.64
CA PHE A 117 -9.64 -6.72 -6.25
C PHE A 117 -10.82 -7.64 -6.66
N GLY A 118 -10.93 -7.92 -7.95
CA GLY A 118 -11.87 -8.90 -8.43
C GLY A 118 -11.36 -10.24 -7.97
N LEU A 119 -12.05 -10.86 -7.03
CA LEU A 119 -11.87 -12.29 -6.77
C LEU A 119 -12.47 -13.07 -7.97
N ASP A 120 -12.07 -12.71 -9.19
CA ASP A 120 -12.42 -13.48 -10.39
C ASP A 120 -11.54 -14.73 -10.41
N VAL A 121 -11.96 -15.70 -9.61
CA VAL A 121 -11.32 -17.01 -9.51
C VAL A 121 -12.15 -18.02 -10.27
N LYS A 122 -11.48 -18.91 -10.97
CA LYS A 122 -12.14 -20.11 -11.53
C LYS A 122 -12.81 -20.87 -10.38
N GLU A 123 -14.04 -21.32 -10.59
CA GLU A 123 -14.74 -22.14 -9.59
C GLU A 123 -13.84 -23.29 -9.11
N GLY A 124 -13.70 -23.40 -7.79
CA GLY A 124 -12.94 -24.47 -7.16
C GLY A 124 -11.47 -24.18 -6.85
N ALA A 125 -10.95 -22.98 -7.14
CA ALA A 125 -9.59 -22.57 -6.78
C ALA A 125 -9.58 -21.32 -5.90
N PRO A 126 -8.65 -21.17 -4.92
CA PRO A 126 -8.55 -19.96 -4.10
C PRO A 126 -7.93 -18.80 -4.88
N TYR A 127 -8.28 -17.57 -4.52
CA TYR A 127 -7.59 -16.37 -4.97
C TYR A 127 -6.24 -16.25 -4.25
N VAL A 128 -5.16 -16.15 -5.00
CA VAL A 128 -3.80 -16.16 -4.45
C VAL A 128 -3.16 -14.79 -4.54
N VAL A 129 -2.76 -14.25 -3.40
CA VAL A 129 -2.05 -12.98 -3.27
C VAL A 129 -0.64 -13.24 -2.74
N MET A 130 0.37 -12.85 -3.50
CA MET A 130 1.77 -12.84 -3.05
C MET A 130 2.11 -11.45 -2.50
N VAL A 131 2.48 -11.36 -1.22
CA VAL A 131 2.76 -10.09 -0.56
C VAL A 131 4.26 -9.85 -0.54
N VAL A 132 4.70 -8.76 -1.18
CA VAL A 132 6.11 -8.40 -1.34
C VAL A 132 6.39 -7.00 -0.73
N GLY A 133 7.67 -6.68 -0.54
CA GLY A 133 8.14 -5.42 0.02
C GLY A 133 9.37 -5.62 0.89
N VAL A 134 10.08 -4.55 1.23
CA VAL A 134 11.30 -4.63 2.04
C VAL A 134 11.00 -5.05 3.49
N ASN A 135 12.03 -5.46 4.23
CA ASN A 135 11.87 -5.80 5.65
C ASN A 135 11.47 -4.55 6.46
N GLY A 136 10.56 -4.73 7.41
CA GLY A 136 10.13 -3.65 8.32
C GLY A 136 8.97 -2.78 7.83
N VAL A 137 8.57 -2.86 6.55
CA VAL A 137 7.46 -2.03 6.00
C VAL A 137 6.06 -2.45 6.49
N GLY A 138 5.95 -3.58 7.18
CA GLY A 138 4.67 -4.04 7.74
C GLY A 138 3.95 -5.12 6.93
N LYS A 139 4.64 -5.91 6.09
CA LYS A 139 4.04 -7.03 5.32
C LYS A 139 3.23 -7.96 6.21
N THR A 140 3.85 -8.55 7.22
CA THR A 140 3.22 -9.48 8.17
C THR A 140 1.99 -8.88 8.86
N THR A 141 2.07 -7.60 9.27
CA THR A 141 0.95 -6.86 9.85
C THR A 141 -0.18 -6.64 8.85
N THR A 142 0.15 -6.30 7.61
CA THR A 142 -0.82 -6.10 6.52
C THR A 142 -1.55 -7.40 6.21
N ILE A 143 -0.81 -8.52 6.10
CA ILE A 143 -1.38 -9.86 5.90
C ILE A 143 -2.36 -10.20 7.04
N GLY A 144 -1.97 -9.97 8.30
CA GLY A 144 -2.83 -10.24 9.45
C GLY A 144 -4.13 -9.42 9.43
N LYS A 145 -4.04 -8.13 9.11
CA LYS A 145 -5.21 -7.25 8.99
C LYS A 145 -6.12 -7.67 7.82
N LEU A 146 -5.54 -7.99 6.67
CA LEU A 146 -6.28 -8.43 5.49
C LEU A 146 -6.96 -9.77 5.75
N ALA A 147 -6.25 -10.73 6.34
CA ALA A 147 -6.83 -12.02 6.73
C ALA A 147 -8.03 -11.84 7.67
N ALA A 148 -7.89 -10.99 8.70
CA ALA A 148 -8.99 -10.73 9.66
C ALA A 148 -10.21 -10.10 8.97
N GLN A 149 -10.00 -9.22 7.98
CA GLN A 149 -11.09 -8.62 7.22
C GLN A 149 -11.79 -9.65 6.33
N LEU A 150 -11.02 -10.50 5.66
CA LEU A 150 -11.55 -11.55 4.79
C LEU A 150 -12.34 -12.61 5.58
N VAL A 151 -11.81 -13.05 6.71
CA VAL A 151 -12.50 -14.02 7.58
C VAL A 151 -13.81 -13.42 8.14
N ARG A 152 -13.82 -12.14 8.54
CA ARG A 152 -15.07 -11.45 8.96
C ARG A 152 -16.08 -11.33 7.81
N ALA A 153 -15.61 -11.33 6.57
CA ALA A 153 -16.46 -11.36 5.39
C ALA A 153 -16.91 -12.78 5.01
N GLY A 154 -16.67 -13.78 5.87
CA GLY A 154 -17.06 -15.17 5.68
C GLY A 154 -16.15 -15.95 4.74
N LYS A 155 -14.94 -15.46 4.42
CA LYS A 155 -13.98 -16.13 3.55
C LYS A 155 -13.09 -17.08 4.32
N LYS A 156 -12.84 -18.26 3.76
CA LYS A 156 -11.87 -19.22 4.27
C LYS A 156 -10.48 -18.85 3.78
N VAL A 157 -9.62 -18.39 4.72
CA VAL A 157 -8.31 -17.79 4.41
C VAL A 157 -7.19 -18.72 4.85
N TYR A 158 -6.24 -18.93 3.94
CA TYR A 158 -4.97 -19.61 4.18
C TYR A 158 -3.81 -18.62 4.10
N ILE A 159 -2.80 -18.80 4.96
CA ILE A 159 -1.59 -17.97 5.01
C ILE A 159 -0.38 -18.87 4.88
N GLY A 160 0.52 -18.58 3.95
CA GLY A 160 1.79 -19.26 3.77
C GLY A 160 2.95 -18.41 4.31
N ALA A 161 3.72 -18.96 5.27
CA ALA A 161 4.87 -18.30 5.88
C ALA A 161 6.14 -18.54 5.07
N ALA A 162 6.27 -17.89 3.91
CA ALA A 162 7.43 -18.07 3.04
C ALA A 162 8.62 -17.15 3.35
N ASP A 163 8.58 -16.28 4.38
CA ASP A 163 9.77 -15.64 4.98
C ASP A 163 10.42 -16.63 5.99
N THR A 164 10.94 -17.74 5.48
CA THR A 164 11.40 -18.90 6.28
C THR A 164 12.67 -18.64 7.07
N PHE A 165 13.41 -17.59 6.77
CA PHE A 165 14.68 -17.28 7.42
C PHE A 165 14.57 -16.39 8.66
N ARG A 166 13.37 -15.96 9.01
CA ARG A 166 13.12 -15.08 10.15
C ARG A 166 12.14 -15.74 11.12
N ALA A 167 12.69 -16.47 12.11
CA ALA A 167 11.88 -17.15 13.12
C ALA A 167 10.84 -16.22 13.77
N ALA A 168 11.26 -15.02 14.19
CA ALA A 168 10.37 -14.04 14.80
C ALA A 168 9.24 -13.56 13.85
N ALA A 169 9.47 -13.56 12.52
CA ALA A 169 8.42 -13.21 11.55
C ALA A 169 7.38 -14.34 11.44
N ILE A 170 7.83 -15.60 11.45
CA ILE A 170 6.95 -16.78 11.44
C ILE A 170 6.06 -16.79 12.70
N ASP A 171 6.67 -16.57 13.88
CA ASP A 171 5.93 -16.55 15.15
C ASP A 171 4.92 -15.38 15.19
N GLN A 172 5.34 -14.20 14.72
CA GLN A 172 4.45 -13.05 14.60
C GLN A 172 3.27 -13.33 13.66
N LEU A 173 3.54 -13.95 12.52
CA LEU A 173 2.50 -14.31 11.55
C LEU A 173 1.53 -15.33 12.12
N GLN A 174 2.01 -16.30 12.92
CA GLN A 174 1.16 -17.27 13.63
C GLN A 174 0.18 -16.57 14.57
N VAL A 175 0.66 -15.61 15.37
CA VAL A 175 -0.22 -14.83 16.27
C VAL A 175 -1.30 -14.07 15.47
N TRP A 176 -0.93 -13.53 14.30
CA TRP A 176 -1.91 -12.86 13.44
C TRP A 176 -2.91 -13.84 12.83
N ALA A 177 -2.46 -15.01 12.36
CA ALA A 177 -3.32 -16.04 11.81
C ALA A 177 -4.35 -16.53 12.84
N ASP A 178 -3.90 -16.83 14.06
CA ASP A 178 -4.74 -17.27 15.16
C ASP A 178 -5.81 -16.22 15.53
N ARG A 179 -5.40 -14.96 15.66
CA ARG A 179 -6.33 -13.83 15.93
C ARG A 179 -7.33 -13.59 14.82
N ALA A 180 -6.94 -13.82 13.58
CA ALA A 180 -7.79 -13.65 12.42
C ALA A 180 -8.74 -14.84 12.22
N GLY A 181 -8.44 -16.01 12.78
CA GLY A 181 -9.14 -17.27 12.48
C GLY A 181 -8.76 -17.84 11.11
N ALA A 182 -7.56 -17.52 10.61
CA ALA A 182 -7.03 -18.03 9.35
C ALA A 182 -6.14 -19.26 9.58
N THR A 183 -6.09 -20.17 8.60
CA THR A 183 -5.21 -21.34 8.65
C THR A 183 -3.82 -20.96 8.16
N MET A 184 -2.79 -21.18 8.97
CA MET A 184 -1.40 -20.93 8.59
C MET A 184 -0.67 -22.22 8.21
N ILE A 185 0.06 -22.19 7.12
CA ILE A 185 1.00 -23.23 6.69
C ILE A 185 2.41 -22.70 6.82
N LYS A 186 3.24 -23.45 7.53
CA LYS A 186 4.66 -23.14 7.76
C LYS A 186 5.48 -24.42 7.72
N GLN A 187 6.75 -24.29 7.45
CA GLN A 187 7.75 -25.35 7.56
C GLN A 187 8.82 -24.96 8.58
N GLU A 188 9.83 -25.77 8.73
CA GLU A 188 10.96 -25.48 9.61
C GLU A 188 11.72 -24.23 9.15
N MET A 189 12.38 -23.57 10.10
CA MET A 189 13.20 -22.40 9.80
C MET A 189 14.30 -22.75 8.78
N GLY A 190 14.45 -21.93 7.74
CA GLY A 190 15.39 -22.15 6.66
C GLY A 190 14.90 -23.08 5.55
N ALA A 191 13.67 -23.59 5.65
CA ALA A 191 13.06 -24.34 4.55
C ALA A 191 12.97 -23.49 3.26
N ASP A 192 12.84 -24.14 2.11
CA ASP A 192 12.68 -23.46 0.84
C ASP A 192 11.34 -22.67 0.79
N PRO A 193 11.37 -21.33 0.63
CA PRO A 193 10.17 -20.52 0.54
C PRO A 193 9.14 -20.99 -0.51
N ALA A 194 9.65 -21.51 -1.64
CA ALA A 194 8.81 -22.05 -2.70
C ALA A 194 8.08 -23.34 -2.29
N SER A 195 8.71 -24.15 -1.43
CA SER A 195 8.08 -25.34 -0.85
C SER A 195 6.92 -24.97 0.07
N VAL A 196 7.09 -23.95 0.91
CA VAL A 196 6.02 -23.43 1.77
C VAL A 196 4.83 -22.93 0.93
N ALA A 197 5.10 -22.18 -0.13
CA ALA A 197 4.06 -21.70 -1.04
C ALA A 197 3.31 -22.86 -1.72
N PHE A 198 4.04 -23.87 -2.19
CA PHE A 198 3.45 -25.08 -2.78
C PHE A 198 2.52 -25.80 -1.82
N ASP A 199 2.99 -26.11 -0.61
CA ASP A 199 2.21 -26.82 0.41
C ASP A 199 0.97 -25.99 0.83
N THR A 200 1.13 -24.68 0.94
CA THR A 200 0.02 -23.78 1.24
C THR A 200 -1.07 -23.86 0.18
N LEU A 201 -0.71 -23.77 -1.11
CA LEU A 201 -1.69 -23.84 -2.19
C LEU A 201 -2.34 -25.23 -2.29
N LYS A 202 -1.54 -26.30 -2.16
CA LYS A 202 -2.09 -27.67 -2.14
C LYS A 202 -3.08 -27.88 -1.00
N SER A 203 -2.75 -27.45 0.20
CA SER A 203 -3.64 -27.53 1.35
C SER A 203 -4.89 -26.66 1.17
N ALA A 204 -4.73 -25.44 0.64
CA ALA A 204 -5.83 -24.52 0.39
C ALA A 204 -6.85 -25.08 -0.62
N VAL A 205 -6.37 -25.63 -1.74
CA VAL A 205 -7.20 -26.26 -2.76
C VAL A 205 -7.94 -27.48 -2.17
N ALA A 206 -7.21 -28.37 -1.49
CA ALA A 206 -7.79 -29.59 -0.91
C ALA A 206 -8.89 -29.30 0.13
N ASN A 207 -8.80 -28.17 0.81
CA ASN A 207 -9.75 -27.77 1.84
C ASN A 207 -10.77 -26.73 1.38
N GLY A 208 -10.85 -26.39 0.11
CA GLY A 208 -11.81 -25.42 -0.42
C GLY A 208 -11.64 -24.02 0.19
N ALA A 209 -10.41 -23.53 0.23
CA ALA A 209 -10.14 -22.15 0.65
C ALA A 209 -10.63 -21.15 -0.40
N ASP A 210 -11.05 -19.95 0.05
CA ASP A 210 -11.42 -18.84 -0.84
C ASP A 210 -10.21 -17.98 -1.22
N VAL A 211 -9.28 -17.76 -0.26
CA VAL A 211 -8.13 -16.86 -0.43
C VAL A 211 -6.87 -17.44 0.19
N VAL A 212 -5.75 -17.26 -0.50
CA VAL A 212 -4.41 -17.57 0.00
C VAL A 212 -3.57 -16.30 0.01
N LEU A 213 -2.91 -16.02 1.14
CA LEU A 213 -1.97 -14.93 1.32
C LEU A 213 -0.57 -15.53 1.56
N ILE A 214 0.42 -15.18 0.74
CA ILE A 214 1.80 -15.66 0.88
C ILE A 214 2.67 -14.52 1.38
N ASP A 215 3.21 -14.67 2.62
CA ASP A 215 4.22 -13.74 3.18
C ASP A 215 5.59 -14.11 2.63
N THR A 216 6.32 -13.13 2.07
CA THR A 216 7.63 -13.36 1.45
C THR A 216 8.73 -12.60 2.18
N ALA A 217 9.98 -13.04 1.98
CA ALA A 217 11.15 -12.31 2.43
C ALA A 217 11.22 -10.90 1.78
N GLY A 218 11.94 -9.98 2.43
CA GLY A 218 12.09 -8.60 1.95
C GLY A 218 13.52 -8.09 2.01
N ARG A 219 14.52 -8.95 1.73
CA ARG A 219 15.96 -8.65 1.84
C ARG A 219 16.48 -7.94 0.60
N LEU A 220 16.05 -6.69 0.36
CA LEU A 220 16.37 -5.94 -0.85
C LEU A 220 17.88 -5.63 -1.00
N HIS A 221 18.67 -5.65 0.08
CA HIS A 221 20.12 -5.53 0.01
C HIS A 221 20.80 -6.64 -0.83
N ASN A 222 20.13 -7.78 -1.02
CA ASN A 222 20.49 -8.84 -1.96
C ASN A 222 19.39 -8.93 -3.04
N LYS A 223 19.25 -7.89 -3.87
CA LYS A 223 18.19 -7.78 -4.87
C LYS A 223 18.10 -9.02 -5.77
N VAL A 224 19.22 -9.45 -6.34
CA VAL A 224 19.24 -10.60 -7.27
C VAL A 224 18.75 -11.87 -6.60
N GLY A 225 19.23 -12.16 -5.37
CA GLY A 225 18.78 -13.32 -4.61
C GLY A 225 17.31 -13.28 -4.30
N LEU A 226 16.80 -12.13 -3.86
CA LEU A 226 15.38 -11.90 -3.57
C LEU A 226 14.49 -12.08 -4.81
N MET A 227 14.85 -11.47 -5.94
CA MET A 227 14.07 -11.59 -7.19
C MET A 227 14.04 -13.02 -7.71
N ASN A 228 15.16 -13.74 -7.63
CA ASN A 228 15.21 -15.16 -7.98
C ASN A 228 14.30 -16.01 -7.06
N GLU A 229 14.29 -15.71 -5.76
CA GLU A 229 13.43 -16.39 -4.79
C GLU A 229 11.94 -16.12 -5.09
N LEU A 230 11.56 -14.85 -5.30
CA LEU A 230 10.18 -14.48 -5.65
C LEU A 230 9.73 -15.10 -6.97
N THR A 231 10.61 -15.13 -7.98
CA THR A 231 10.36 -15.80 -9.27
C THR A 231 10.15 -17.30 -9.08
N LYS A 232 10.96 -17.94 -8.23
CA LYS A 232 10.80 -19.36 -7.90
C LYS A 232 9.47 -19.63 -7.21
N ILE A 233 9.10 -18.82 -6.22
CA ILE A 233 7.81 -18.90 -5.53
C ILE A 233 6.66 -18.78 -6.55
N ARG A 234 6.66 -17.76 -7.42
CA ARG A 234 5.67 -17.57 -8.48
C ARG A 234 5.55 -18.80 -9.39
N ASN A 235 6.67 -19.29 -9.88
CA ASN A 235 6.69 -20.43 -10.80
C ASN A 235 6.17 -21.72 -10.15
N VAL A 236 6.40 -21.91 -8.85
CA VAL A 236 5.90 -23.05 -8.11
C VAL A 236 4.41 -22.93 -7.82
N MET A 237 3.90 -21.73 -7.51
CA MET A 237 2.47 -21.48 -7.36
C MET A 237 1.71 -21.80 -8.65
N ALA A 238 2.24 -21.39 -9.81
CA ALA A 238 1.64 -21.68 -11.12
C ALA A 238 1.55 -23.17 -11.46
N LYS A 239 2.36 -24.03 -10.82
CA LYS A 239 2.24 -25.50 -10.97
C LYS A 239 1.03 -26.07 -10.24
N VAL A 240 0.51 -25.39 -9.22
CA VAL A 240 -0.67 -25.82 -8.46
C VAL A 240 -1.92 -25.16 -9.03
N ILE A 241 -1.85 -23.86 -9.27
CA ILE A 241 -2.95 -23.05 -9.85
C ILE A 241 -2.32 -22.26 -11.01
N PRO A 242 -2.64 -22.58 -12.26
CA PRO A 242 -1.93 -22.04 -13.45
C PRO A 242 -1.84 -20.53 -13.52
N ASP A 243 -2.84 -19.82 -13.01
CA ASP A 243 -2.90 -18.36 -13.04
C ASP A 243 -2.37 -17.70 -11.74
N ALA A 244 -1.84 -18.50 -10.79
CA ALA A 244 -1.29 -17.96 -9.53
C ALA A 244 0.16 -17.44 -9.68
N PRO A 245 0.50 -16.35 -8.94
CA PRO A 245 -0.39 -15.56 -8.09
C PRO A 245 -1.33 -14.71 -8.95
N HIS A 246 -2.59 -14.57 -8.54
CA HIS A 246 -3.55 -13.69 -9.19
C HIS A 246 -3.22 -12.22 -8.95
N GLU A 247 -2.51 -11.95 -7.85
CA GLU A 247 -2.06 -10.62 -7.49
C GLU A 247 -0.71 -10.64 -6.75
N VAL A 248 0.14 -9.66 -7.07
CA VAL A 248 1.35 -9.33 -6.32
C VAL A 248 1.12 -8.00 -5.60
N MET A 249 0.99 -8.07 -4.27
CA MET A 249 0.74 -6.89 -3.44
C MET A 249 2.05 -6.35 -2.89
N LEU A 250 2.48 -5.18 -3.35
CA LEU A 250 3.62 -4.48 -2.78
C LEU A 250 3.18 -3.66 -1.56
N VAL A 251 3.84 -3.91 -0.41
CA VAL A 251 3.66 -3.13 0.81
C VAL A 251 4.79 -2.14 0.94
N LEU A 252 4.45 -0.86 1.07
CA LEU A 252 5.38 0.25 1.22
C LEU A 252 5.12 0.96 2.56
N ASP A 253 6.16 1.54 3.13
CA ASP A 253 6.03 2.44 4.28
C ASP A 253 5.64 3.83 3.78
N GLY A 254 4.48 4.33 4.19
CA GLY A 254 3.97 5.65 3.82
C GLY A 254 4.76 6.83 4.37
N SER A 255 5.72 6.58 5.27
CA SER A 255 6.66 7.61 5.76
C SER A 255 7.89 7.79 4.85
N THR A 256 8.09 6.89 3.88
CA THR A 256 9.18 6.96 2.90
C THR A 256 8.67 7.57 1.59
N GLY A 257 9.20 8.74 1.20
CA GLY A 257 8.83 9.44 -0.04
C GLY A 257 9.50 8.81 -1.27
N GLN A 258 10.56 9.40 -1.78
CA GLN A 258 11.27 8.91 -2.98
C GLN A 258 11.78 7.46 -2.85
N ASN A 259 12.22 7.07 -1.66
CA ASN A 259 12.69 5.71 -1.41
C ASN A 259 11.60 4.65 -1.65
N ALA A 260 10.33 4.96 -1.37
CA ALA A 260 9.21 4.07 -1.66
C ALA A 260 9.03 3.88 -3.18
N PHE A 261 9.22 4.94 -3.96
CA PHE A 261 9.16 4.89 -5.42
C PHE A 261 10.27 4.02 -6.02
N GLU A 262 11.50 4.15 -5.50
CA GLU A 262 12.62 3.30 -5.91
C GLU A 262 12.39 1.83 -5.52
N GLN A 263 11.81 1.57 -4.33
CA GLN A 263 11.40 0.23 -3.96
C GLN A 263 10.36 -0.34 -4.94
N ALA A 264 9.33 0.45 -5.30
CA ALA A 264 8.32 0.01 -6.26
C ALA A 264 8.93 -0.38 -7.61
N ARG A 265 9.84 0.44 -8.16
CA ARG A 265 10.58 0.11 -9.39
C ARG A 265 11.30 -1.22 -9.31
N GLN A 266 11.92 -1.53 -8.17
CA GLN A 266 12.71 -2.74 -8.01
C GLN A 266 11.87 -4.02 -7.95
N PHE A 267 10.60 -3.92 -7.61
CA PHE A 267 9.66 -5.06 -7.60
C PHE A 267 8.83 -5.17 -8.90
N THR A 268 8.90 -4.19 -9.82
CA THR A 268 8.18 -4.21 -11.10
C THR A 268 9.05 -4.64 -12.28
N ASP A 269 10.36 -4.53 -12.19
CA ASP A 269 11.36 -5.02 -13.17
C ASP A 269 11.64 -6.52 -12.98
#